data_36bfd8c5241d2d6862812e47aad28788
#
_entry.id   36bfd8c5241d2d6862812e47aad28788
#
_cell.length_a   1.000
_cell.length_b   1.000
_cell.length_c   1.000
_cell.angle_alpha   90.00
_cell.angle_beta   90.00
_cell.angle_gamma   90.00
#
_symmetry.space_group_name_H-M   'P 1'
#
loop_
_entity.id
_entity.type
_entity.pdbx_description
1 polymer ?
#
loop_
_entity_poly.entity_id
_entity_poly.type
_entity_poly.pdbx_seq_one_letter_code
_entity_poly.pdbx_strand_id
1 'polypeptide(L)'
;MIKLLERCIFMNDYHYLVCLDMDRVLVDHLSTWQFVYDKLGISNDESFELYNQGLLDEWDWIKLDIALIKDSIKNRDITDEELRLLMEGMPMMKNWQLLI
;
A
#
# COMPACT_ATOMS: atom_id res chain seq x y z
N MET A 1 9.61 7.91 1.89
CA MET A 1 9.12 9.08 1.14
C MET A 1 8.88 10.32 2.01
N ILE A 2 8.19 10.19 3.14
CA ILE A 2 7.96 11.32 4.07
C ILE A 2 9.26 11.95 4.54
N LYS A 3 10.25 11.15 4.94
CA LYS A 3 11.57 11.65 5.34
C LYS A 3 12.30 12.40 4.24
N LEU A 4 12.15 11.97 2.99
CA LEU A 4 12.75 12.67 1.85
C LEU A 4 12.11 14.05 1.66
N LEU A 5 10.77 14.13 1.77
CA LEU A 5 10.05 15.40 1.70
C LEU A 5 10.45 16.35 2.84
N GLU A 6 10.58 15.84 4.06
CA GLU A 6 11.05 16.63 5.20
C GLU A 6 12.44 17.21 4.95
N ARG A 7 13.37 16.40 4.41
CA ARG A 7 14.69 16.88 4.03
C ARG A 7 14.63 17.97 2.98
N CYS A 8 13.79 17.81 1.96
CA CYS A 8 13.61 18.82 0.92
C CYS A 8 13.10 20.15 1.49
N ILE A 9 12.22 20.13 2.50
CA ILE A 9 11.70 21.33 3.14
C ILE A 9 12.79 22.10 3.92
N PHE A 10 13.73 21.38 4.55
CA PHE A 10 14.76 21.98 5.40
C PHE A 10 16.08 22.27 4.72
N MET A 11 16.30 21.81 3.48
CA MET A 11 17.51 22.06 2.69
C MET A 11 17.27 23.20 1.71
N ASN A 12 18.10 24.25 1.79
CA ASN A 12 17.94 25.47 1.00
C ASN A 12 18.56 25.44 -0.40
N ASP A 13 19.35 24.42 -0.74
CA ASP A 13 20.10 24.35 -2.00
C ASP A 13 19.91 23.05 -2.78
N TYR A 14 18.82 22.35 -2.57
CA TYR A 14 18.47 21.18 -3.38
C TYR A 14 17.91 21.61 -4.73
N HIS A 15 18.26 20.88 -5.77
CA HIS A 15 17.84 21.17 -7.14
C HIS A 15 16.89 20.14 -7.74
N TYR A 16 16.62 19.05 -7.03
CA TYR A 16 15.85 17.93 -7.55
C TYR A 16 14.83 17.42 -6.52
N LEU A 17 13.67 17.03 -7.02
CA LEU A 17 12.71 16.23 -6.29
C LEU A 17 12.76 14.81 -6.86
N VAL A 18 13.00 13.82 -6.00
CA VAL A 18 13.00 12.41 -6.40
C VAL A 18 11.75 11.76 -5.83
N CYS A 19 10.90 11.26 -6.71
CA CYS A 19 9.70 10.53 -6.33
C CYS A 19 9.94 9.04 -6.58
N LEU A 20 9.70 8.22 -5.56
CA LEU A 20 9.89 6.77 -5.64
C LEU A 20 8.53 6.09 -5.53
N ASP A 21 8.28 5.14 -6.43
CA ASP A 21 7.14 4.25 -6.32
C ASP A 21 7.35 3.31 -5.13
N MET A 22 6.28 2.72 -4.62
CA MET A 22 6.33 1.84 -3.46
C MET A 22 6.42 0.37 -3.85
N ASP A 23 5.43 -0.13 -4.59
CA ASP A 23 5.37 -1.55 -4.97
C ASP A 23 6.48 -1.89 -5.95
N ARG A 24 7.27 -2.92 -5.63
CA ARG A 24 8.39 -3.42 -6.45
C ARG A 24 9.55 -2.43 -6.61
N VAL A 25 9.50 -1.30 -5.94
CA VAL A 25 10.59 -0.31 -5.93
C VAL A 25 11.21 -0.22 -4.54
N LEU A 26 10.47 0.25 -3.54
CA LEU A 26 10.91 0.25 -2.14
C LEU A 26 10.52 -1.03 -1.42
N VAL A 27 9.36 -1.57 -1.74
CA VAL A 27 8.82 -2.81 -1.19
C VAL A 27 9.13 -3.97 -2.14
N ASP A 28 9.74 -5.02 -1.63
CA ASP A 28 10.04 -6.23 -2.40
C ASP A 28 8.83 -7.16 -2.41
N HIS A 29 7.74 -6.66 -2.94
CA HIS A 29 6.49 -7.39 -3.13
C HIS A 29 5.75 -6.82 -4.32
N LEU A 30 5.00 -7.66 -5.02
CA LEU A 30 4.28 -7.27 -6.23
C LEU A 30 3.22 -6.19 -5.95
N SER A 31 2.51 -6.34 -4.83
CA SER A 31 1.45 -5.42 -4.43
C SER A 31 1.34 -5.34 -2.92
N THR A 32 1.30 -4.12 -2.40
CA THR A 32 1.04 -3.87 -0.97
C THR A 32 -0.34 -4.37 -0.57
N TRP A 33 -1.36 -4.21 -1.42
CA TRP A 33 -2.70 -4.74 -1.21
C TRP A 33 -2.68 -6.25 -1.06
N GLN A 34 -1.98 -6.95 -1.95
CA GLN A 34 -1.88 -8.41 -1.89
C GLN A 34 -1.22 -8.87 -0.60
N PHE A 35 -0.20 -8.16 -0.13
CA PHE A 35 0.43 -8.47 1.15
C PHE A 35 -0.58 -8.44 2.31
N VAL A 36 -1.43 -7.40 2.35
CA VAL A 36 -2.47 -7.28 3.38
C VAL A 36 -3.50 -8.39 3.25
N TYR A 37 -3.94 -8.73 2.04
CA TYR A 37 -4.89 -9.82 1.82
C TYR A 37 -4.34 -11.15 2.26
N ASP A 38 -3.09 -11.43 1.97
CA ASP A 38 -2.43 -12.67 2.39
C ASP A 38 -2.37 -12.78 3.92
N LYS A 39 -2.08 -11.68 4.61
CA LYS A 39 -2.09 -11.64 6.07
C LYS A 39 -3.47 -11.90 6.67
N LEU A 40 -4.50 -11.38 6.04
CA LEU A 40 -5.89 -11.55 6.50
C LEU A 40 -6.51 -12.88 6.04
N GLY A 41 -5.85 -13.59 5.13
CA GLY A 41 -6.38 -14.83 4.59
C GLY A 41 -7.58 -14.62 3.68
N ILE A 42 -7.66 -13.48 3.00
CA ILE A 42 -8.75 -13.14 2.09
C ILE A 42 -8.24 -13.00 0.65
N SER A 43 -9.17 -13.01 -0.30
CA SER A 43 -8.88 -12.85 -1.72
C SER A 43 -9.81 -11.80 -2.32
N ASN A 44 -9.28 -11.01 -3.24
CA ASN A 44 -10.07 -10.06 -4.02
C ASN A 44 -10.26 -10.51 -5.48
N ASP A 45 -10.11 -11.80 -5.76
CA ASP A 45 -10.17 -12.33 -7.13
C ASP A 45 -11.46 -11.96 -7.85
N GLU A 46 -12.59 -11.96 -7.15
CA GLU A 46 -13.88 -11.60 -7.72
C GLU A 46 -13.92 -10.13 -8.16
N SER A 47 -13.53 -9.21 -7.31
CA SER A 47 -13.51 -7.77 -7.64
C SER A 47 -12.47 -7.46 -8.71
N PHE A 48 -11.33 -8.13 -8.67
CA PHE A 48 -10.29 -8.01 -9.69
C PHE A 48 -10.81 -8.42 -11.08
N GLU A 49 -11.53 -9.53 -11.14
CA GLU A 49 -12.11 -9.99 -12.40
C GLU A 49 -13.15 -9.01 -12.94
N LEU A 50 -14.01 -8.47 -12.07
CA LEU A 50 -14.98 -7.46 -12.47
C LEU A 50 -14.31 -6.20 -13.02
N TYR A 51 -13.22 -5.77 -12.38
CA TYR A 51 -12.43 -4.64 -12.87
C TYR A 51 -11.82 -4.93 -14.23
N ASN A 52 -11.25 -6.11 -14.43
CA ASN A 52 -10.65 -6.51 -15.70
C ASN A 52 -11.68 -6.59 -16.84
N GLN A 53 -12.92 -6.94 -16.54
CA GLN A 53 -14.01 -6.96 -17.51
C GLN A 53 -14.58 -5.57 -17.81
N GLY A 54 -14.07 -4.52 -17.15
CA GLY A 54 -14.57 -3.16 -17.33
C GLY A 54 -15.90 -2.87 -16.65
N LEU A 55 -16.34 -3.73 -15.74
CA LEU A 55 -17.60 -3.57 -15.00
C LEU A 55 -17.47 -2.69 -13.76
N LEU A 56 -16.25 -2.41 -13.33
CA LEU A 56 -15.94 -1.53 -12.19
C LEU A 56 -14.93 -0.48 -12.62
N ASP A 57 -15.11 0.77 -12.19
CA ASP A 57 -14.05 1.76 -12.23
C ASP A 57 -13.11 1.60 -11.02
N GLU A 58 -12.01 2.37 -10.98
CA GLU A 58 -11.04 2.26 -9.91
C GLU A 58 -11.63 2.58 -8.54
N TRP A 59 -12.54 3.56 -8.44
CA TRP A 59 -13.17 3.94 -7.19
C TRP A 59 -14.06 2.84 -6.64
N ASP A 60 -14.88 2.24 -7.49
CA ASP A 60 -15.75 1.14 -7.08
C ASP A 60 -14.94 -0.09 -6.69
N TRP A 61 -13.86 -0.35 -7.39
CA TRP A 61 -12.95 -1.43 -7.05
C TRP A 61 -12.31 -1.23 -5.67
N ILE A 62 -11.79 -0.03 -5.41
CA ILE A 62 -11.21 0.31 -4.10
C ILE A 62 -12.25 0.14 -2.98
N LYS A 63 -13.48 0.58 -3.20
CA LYS A 63 -14.56 0.42 -2.21
C LYS A 63 -14.84 -1.04 -1.89
N LEU A 64 -14.87 -1.90 -2.91
CA LEU A 64 -15.07 -3.33 -2.71
C LEU A 64 -13.91 -3.96 -1.93
N ASP A 65 -12.69 -3.59 -2.25
CA ASP A 65 -11.52 -4.12 -1.57
C ASP A 65 -11.47 -3.67 -0.10
N ILE A 66 -11.82 -2.43 0.18
CA ILE A 66 -11.94 -1.93 1.56
C ILE A 66 -13.04 -2.69 2.30
N ALA A 67 -14.17 -2.97 1.64
CA ALA A 67 -15.25 -3.75 2.26
C ALA A 67 -14.79 -5.16 2.63
N LEU A 68 -13.99 -5.81 1.79
CA LEU A 68 -13.41 -7.12 2.10
C LEU A 68 -12.54 -7.07 3.35
N ILE A 69 -11.71 -6.05 3.49
CA ILE A 69 -10.87 -5.87 4.67
C ILE A 69 -11.73 -5.66 5.91
N LYS A 70 -12.74 -4.80 5.83
CA LYS A 70 -13.68 -4.53 6.94
C LYS A 70 -14.42 -5.77 7.37
N ASP A 71 -14.89 -6.56 6.43
CA ASP A 71 -15.59 -7.82 6.73
C ASP A 71 -14.69 -8.79 7.48
N SER A 72 -13.42 -8.87 7.12
CA SER A 72 -12.47 -9.75 7.78
C SER A 72 -12.19 -9.35 9.23
N ILE A 73 -12.41 -8.08 9.58
CA ILE A 73 -12.25 -7.54 10.93
C ILE A 73 -13.60 -7.21 11.59
N LYS A 74 -14.68 -7.88 11.17
CA LYS A 74 -16.04 -7.78 11.72
C LYS A 74 -16.69 -6.40 11.52
N ASN A 75 -16.52 -5.82 10.35
CA ASN A 75 -17.19 -4.57 9.93
C ASN A 75 -16.92 -3.35 10.84
N ARG A 76 -15.86 -3.37 11.61
CA ARG A 76 -15.47 -2.22 12.43
C ARG A 76 -14.42 -1.37 11.71
N ASP A 77 -14.26 -0.15 12.16
CA ASP A 77 -13.20 0.71 11.63
C ASP A 77 -11.81 0.17 12.04
N ILE A 78 -10.89 0.23 11.10
CA ILE A 78 -9.51 -0.15 11.35
C ILE A 78 -8.77 1.01 12.02
N THR A 79 -8.04 0.73 13.09
CA THR A 79 -7.21 1.72 13.76
C THR A 79 -5.84 1.86 13.09
N ASP A 80 -5.15 2.97 13.34
CA ASP A 80 -3.79 3.18 12.83
C ASP A 80 -2.84 2.07 13.30
N GLU A 81 -2.97 1.63 14.53
CA GLU A 81 -2.15 0.55 15.09
C GLU A 81 -2.42 -0.77 14.37
N GLU A 82 -3.68 -1.09 14.11
CA GLU A 82 -4.03 -2.31 13.38
C GLU A 82 -3.54 -2.28 11.94
N LEU A 83 -3.62 -1.13 11.28
CA LEU A 83 -3.08 -0.96 9.94
C LEU A 83 -1.56 -1.16 9.95
N ARG A 84 -0.88 -0.59 10.94
CA ARG A 84 0.56 -0.78 11.10
C ARG A 84 0.91 -2.26 11.28
N LEU A 85 0.15 -2.99 12.09
CA LEU A 85 0.37 -4.43 12.30
C LEU A 85 0.13 -5.25 11.04
N LEU A 86 -0.86 -4.86 10.22
CA LEU A 86 -1.10 -5.53 8.94
C LEU A 86 0.07 -5.34 7.96
N MET A 87 0.77 -4.23 8.05
CA MET A 87 1.92 -3.92 7.20
C MET A 87 3.24 -4.46 7.75
N GLU A 88 3.24 -4.97 8.98
CA GLU A 88 4.45 -5.46 9.63
C GLU A 88 5.00 -6.71 8.90
N GLY A 89 6.32 -6.75 8.78
CA GLY A 89 7.00 -7.86 8.10
C GLY A 89 7.02 -7.74 6.58
N MET A 90 6.54 -6.64 6.02
CA MET A 90 6.60 -6.41 4.59
C MET A 90 8.05 -6.40 4.11
N PRO A 91 8.40 -7.23 3.12
CA PRO A 91 9.77 -7.28 2.62
C PRO A 91 10.14 -5.96 1.92
N MET A 92 11.32 -5.46 2.21
CA MET A 92 11.84 -4.23 1.60
C MET A 92 12.96 -4.57 0.61
N MET A 93 13.10 -3.76 -0.42
CA MET A 93 14.19 -3.89 -1.37
C MET A 93 15.53 -3.72 -0.64
N LYS A 94 16.54 -4.48 -1.07
CA LYS A 94 17.88 -4.41 -0.50
C LYS A 94 18.42 -2.98 -0.55
N ASN A 95 19.00 -2.54 0.57
CA ASN A 95 19.63 -1.22 0.69
C ASN A 95 18.65 -0.03 0.57
N TRP A 96 17.35 -0.25 0.79
CA TRP A 96 16.38 0.84 0.73
C TRP A 96 16.71 2.00 1.67
N GLN A 97 17.36 1.71 2.82
CA GLN A 97 17.75 2.71 3.81
C GLN A 97 18.74 3.74 3.24
N LEU A 98 19.50 3.38 2.22
CA LEU A 98 20.46 4.30 1.59
C LEU A 98 19.78 5.39 0.77
N LEU A 99 18.52 5.20 0.39
CA LEU A 99 17.73 6.18 -0.37
C LEU A 99 17.01 7.17 0.54
N ILE A 100 16.77 6.81 1.77
CA ILE A 100 16.00 7.57 2.74
C ILE A 100 16.85 7.80 4.00
#